data_b4117612c689649a28972a75d71197e6
#
_entry.id   b4117612c689649a28972a75d71197e6
#
_cell.length_a   1.000
_cell.length_b   1.000
_cell.length_c   1.000
_cell.angle_alpha   90.00
_cell.angle_beta   90.00
_cell.angle_gamma   90.00
#
_symmetry.space_group_name_H-M   'P 1'
#
loop_
_entity.id
_entity.type
_entity.pdbx_description
1 polymer ?
#
loop_
_entity_poly.entity_id
_entity_poly.type
_entity_poly.pdbx_seq_one_letter_code
_entity_poly.pdbx_strand_id
1 'polypeptide(L)'
;MRASLHGANRYQFSSVWTLPVKAGDVFDVVTDPGTYPLWWPDIHGVGRIDDDTAEVVCRSVLPYELTFRLHRAEQDLAQGRMLVGMTGDLEGFCRSTVVARPRGVTLQITQEVVVNKRLLRMLAPVARPVFRANHWAMMRRGQQGLRRFLS
;
A
#
# COMPACT_ATOMS: atom_id res chain seq x y z
N MET A 1 10.52 25.85 8.40
CA MET A 1 10.12 26.25 7.05
C MET A 1 10.01 25.08 6.09
N ARG A 2 11.03 24.25 5.98
CA ARG A 2 10.95 23.05 5.12
C ARG A 2 9.84 22.08 5.51
N ALA A 3 9.57 21.93 6.80
CA ALA A 3 8.54 21.04 7.30
C ALA A 3 7.14 21.42 6.83
N SER A 4 6.84 22.72 6.75
CA SER A 4 5.50 23.15 6.33
C SER A 4 5.28 22.97 4.82
N LEU A 5 6.32 23.13 4.02
CA LEU A 5 6.24 22.91 2.57
C LEU A 5 6.09 21.43 2.23
N HIS A 6 6.74 20.55 3.02
CA HIS A 6 6.64 19.12 2.81
C HIS A 6 5.36 18.54 3.44
N GLY A 7 4.81 19.20 4.46
CA GLY A 7 3.61 18.75 5.15
C GLY A 7 2.38 18.67 4.26
N ALA A 8 2.26 19.57 3.27
CA ALA A 8 1.12 19.60 2.36
C ALA A 8 1.05 18.37 1.45
N ASN A 9 2.19 17.75 1.14
CA ASN A 9 2.29 16.58 0.25
C ASN A 9 2.56 15.28 1.00
N ARG A 10 2.74 15.38 2.31
CA ARG A 10 3.09 14.25 3.14
C ARG A 10 1.85 13.61 3.73
N TYR A 11 1.77 12.30 3.64
CA TYR A 11 0.66 11.51 4.15
C TYR A 11 1.18 10.39 5.03
N GLN A 12 0.46 10.16 6.12
CA GLN A 12 0.69 9.04 7.00
C GLN A 12 -0.61 8.27 7.11
N PHE A 13 -0.57 6.98 6.78
CA PHE A 13 -1.74 6.12 6.81
C PHE A 13 -1.48 4.92 7.70
N SER A 14 -2.50 4.53 8.46
CA SER A 14 -2.50 3.29 9.23
C SER A 14 -3.79 2.56 8.95
N SER A 15 -3.67 1.28 8.63
CA SER A 15 -4.82 0.42 8.36
C SER A 15 -4.66 -0.90 9.10
N VAL A 16 -5.79 -1.45 9.52
CA VAL A 16 -5.83 -2.78 10.14
C VAL A 16 -6.84 -3.63 9.37
N TRP A 17 -6.35 -4.69 8.75
CA TRP A 17 -7.20 -5.63 8.05
C TRP A 17 -7.36 -6.88 8.90
N THR A 18 -8.61 -7.26 9.18
CA THR A 18 -8.93 -8.49 9.87
C THR A 18 -9.42 -9.50 8.85
N LEU A 19 -8.79 -10.68 8.82
CA LEU A 19 -9.05 -11.68 7.80
C LEU A 19 -9.23 -13.06 8.47
N PRO A 20 -10.26 -13.82 8.09
CA PRO A 20 -10.52 -15.17 8.68
C PRO A 20 -9.72 -16.26 7.96
N VAL A 21 -8.41 -16.06 7.83
CA VAL A 21 -7.50 -16.96 7.11
C VAL A 21 -6.22 -17.15 7.89
N LYS A 22 -5.34 -18.02 7.42
CA LYS A 22 -4.08 -18.33 8.11
C LYS A 22 -3.04 -17.22 7.88
N ALA A 23 -2.24 -16.95 8.90
CA ALA A 23 -1.20 -15.91 8.85
C ALA A 23 -0.17 -16.18 7.74
N GLY A 24 0.26 -17.41 7.55
CA GLY A 24 1.20 -17.75 6.50
C GLY A 24 0.67 -17.47 5.10
N ASP A 25 -0.62 -17.73 4.87
CA ASP A 25 -1.24 -17.48 3.57
C ASP A 25 -1.30 -15.97 3.28
N VAL A 26 -1.60 -15.16 4.28
CA VAL A 26 -1.59 -13.70 4.14
C VAL A 26 -0.17 -13.20 3.85
N PHE A 27 0.80 -13.68 4.62
CA PHE A 27 2.19 -13.25 4.47
C PHE A 27 2.70 -13.56 3.06
N ASP A 28 2.44 -14.77 2.55
CA ASP A 28 2.91 -15.19 1.24
C ASP A 28 2.35 -14.31 0.12
N VAL A 29 1.09 -13.91 0.23
CA VAL A 29 0.43 -13.10 -0.80
C VAL A 29 0.86 -11.63 -0.70
N VAL A 30 0.92 -11.09 0.53
CA VAL A 30 1.27 -9.67 0.74
C VAL A 30 2.73 -9.40 0.38
N THR A 31 3.62 -10.37 0.57
CA THR A 31 5.03 -10.23 0.21
C THR A 31 5.31 -10.47 -1.27
N ASP A 32 4.28 -10.82 -2.05
CA ASP A 32 4.39 -11.04 -3.49
C ASP A 32 3.54 -10.00 -4.25
N PRO A 33 4.11 -8.83 -4.58
CA PRO A 33 3.37 -7.80 -5.30
C PRO A 33 2.80 -8.25 -6.64
N GLY A 34 3.38 -9.25 -7.28
CA GLY A 34 2.87 -9.79 -8.52
C GLY A 34 1.45 -10.33 -8.43
N THR A 35 1.00 -10.69 -7.23
CA THR A 35 -0.37 -11.16 -7.01
C THR A 35 -1.38 -10.03 -6.87
N TYR A 36 -0.94 -8.81 -6.56
CA TYR A 36 -1.83 -7.71 -6.20
C TYR A 36 -2.93 -7.44 -7.23
N PRO A 37 -2.67 -7.42 -8.54
CA PRO A 37 -3.75 -7.20 -9.50
C PRO A 37 -4.83 -8.27 -9.48
N LEU A 38 -4.54 -9.45 -8.93
CA LEU A 38 -5.49 -10.56 -8.86
C LEU A 38 -6.57 -10.36 -7.80
N TRP A 39 -6.29 -9.55 -6.78
CA TRP A 39 -7.22 -9.37 -5.67
C TRP A 39 -7.46 -7.92 -5.28
N TRP A 40 -6.66 -6.98 -5.75
CA TRP A 40 -6.78 -5.57 -5.40
C TRP A 40 -7.21 -4.77 -6.63
N PRO A 41 -8.49 -4.39 -6.73
CA PRO A 41 -9.02 -3.77 -7.96
C PRO A 41 -8.29 -2.48 -8.37
N ASP A 42 -7.77 -1.72 -7.41
CA ASP A 42 -7.09 -0.46 -7.66
C ASP A 42 -5.67 -0.64 -8.22
N ILE A 43 -5.10 -1.82 -8.09
CA ILE A 43 -3.78 -2.14 -8.65
C ILE A 43 -3.99 -2.74 -10.02
N HIS A 44 -3.68 -1.95 -11.06
CA HIS A 44 -3.96 -2.33 -12.45
C HIS A 44 -2.85 -3.17 -13.06
N GLY A 45 -1.61 -2.98 -12.59
CA GLY A 45 -0.51 -3.76 -13.10
C GLY A 45 0.69 -3.74 -12.17
N VAL A 46 1.48 -4.80 -12.21
CA VAL A 46 2.73 -4.90 -11.49
C VAL A 46 3.75 -5.53 -12.43
N GLY A 47 4.87 -4.83 -12.62
CA GLY A 47 5.99 -5.32 -13.42
C GLY A 47 7.20 -5.57 -12.53
N ARG A 48 7.79 -6.76 -12.62
CA ARG A 48 9.00 -7.07 -11.89
C ARG A 48 10.20 -6.38 -12.56
N ILE A 49 10.98 -5.65 -11.76
CA ILE A 49 12.22 -4.99 -12.20
C ILE A 49 13.41 -5.91 -11.91
N ASP A 50 13.50 -6.38 -10.68
CA ASP A 50 14.51 -7.34 -10.23
C ASP A 50 13.95 -8.16 -9.06
N ASP A 51 14.79 -8.95 -8.38
CA ASP A 51 14.34 -9.84 -7.32
C ASP A 51 13.71 -9.10 -6.13
N ASP A 52 14.07 -7.83 -5.94
CA ASP A 52 13.62 -7.05 -4.78
C ASP A 52 12.78 -5.83 -5.15
N THR A 53 12.56 -5.60 -6.44
CA THR A 53 11.91 -4.38 -6.92
C THR A 53 10.79 -4.68 -7.90
N ALA A 54 9.64 -4.06 -7.68
CA ALA A 54 8.48 -4.15 -8.58
C ALA A 54 7.94 -2.76 -8.87
N GLU A 55 7.48 -2.54 -10.09
CA GLU A 55 6.78 -1.31 -10.46
C GLU A 55 5.28 -1.55 -10.40
N VAL A 56 4.57 -0.65 -9.75
CA VAL A 56 3.12 -0.76 -9.51
C VAL A 56 2.41 0.38 -10.20
N VAL A 57 1.34 0.06 -10.91
CA VAL A 57 0.43 1.03 -11.52
C VAL A 57 -0.89 0.95 -10.76
N CYS A 58 -1.27 2.05 -10.14
CA CYS A 58 -2.43 2.15 -9.29
C CYS A 58 -3.40 3.20 -9.84
N ARG A 59 -4.67 2.82 -9.98
CA ARG A 59 -5.72 3.73 -10.40
C ARG A 59 -7.02 3.38 -9.69
N SER A 60 -7.67 4.40 -9.15
CA SER A 60 -8.95 4.25 -8.49
C SER A 60 -10.03 5.04 -9.25
N VAL A 61 -11.07 5.49 -8.56
CA VAL A 61 -12.16 6.26 -9.16
C VAL A 61 -11.74 7.68 -9.56
N LEU A 62 -10.62 8.17 -9.03
CA LEU A 62 -10.13 9.51 -9.35
C LEU A 62 -9.46 9.52 -10.73
N PRO A 63 -9.49 10.68 -11.44
CA PRO A 63 -9.01 10.74 -12.82
C PRO A 63 -7.50 10.89 -12.92
N TYR A 64 -6.74 10.14 -12.13
CA TYR A 64 -5.29 10.08 -12.24
C TYR A 64 -4.78 8.69 -11.93
N GLU A 65 -3.59 8.41 -12.41
CA GLU A 65 -2.90 7.15 -12.24
C GLU A 65 -1.60 7.41 -11.50
N LEU A 66 -1.26 6.56 -10.55
CA LEU A 66 0.00 6.63 -9.82
C LEU A 66 0.88 5.46 -10.23
N THR A 67 2.13 5.75 -10.56
CA THR A 67 3.13 4.74 -10.87
C THR A 67 4.27 4.91 -9.87
N PHE A 68 4.59 3.84 -9.18
CA PHE A 68 5.66 3.85 -8.18
C PHE A 68 6.34 2.50 -8.11
N ARG A 69 7.52 2.47 -7.55
CA ARG A 69 8.28 1.24 -7.33
C ARG A 69 8.26 0.87 -5.86
N LEU A 70 8.14 -0.42 -5.62
CA LEU A 70 8.30 -1.03 -4.31
C LEU A 70 9.64 -1.73 -4.29
N HIS A 71 10.46 -1.40 -3.30
CA HIS A 71 11.75 -2.05 -3.11
C HIS A 71 11.77 -2.74 -1.75
N ARG A 72 12.02 -4.04 -1.75
CA ARG A 72 12.07 -4.83 -0.52
C ARG A 72 13.25 -4.38 0.34
N ALA A 73 12.97 -3.87 1.52
CA ALA A 73 14.00 -3.47 2.48
C ALA A 73 14.16 -4.51 3.58
N GLU A 74 13.05 -5.12 4.04
CA GLU A 74 13.06 -6.11 5.10
C GLU A 74 11.90 -7.08 4.89
N GLN A 75 12.16 -8.36 5.11
CA GLN A 75 11.12 -9.40 5.08
C GLN A 75 11.49 -10.48 6.08
N ASP A 76 10.66 -10.67 7.10
CA ASP A 76 10.91 -11.60 8.18
C ASP A 76 9.65 -12.43 8.44
N LEU A 77 9.63 -13.64 7.91
CA LEU A 77 8.50 -14.55 8.05
C LEU A 77 8.23 -14.91 9.52
N ALA A 78 9.28 -15.13 10.31
CA ALA A 78 9.13 -15.52 11.71
C ALA A 78 8.43 -14.43 12.52
N GLN A 79 8.70 -13.15 12.22
CA GLN A 79 8.07 -12.01 12.88
C GLN A 79 6.83 -11.51 12.15
N GLY A 80 6.52 -12.05 10.97
CA GLY A 80 5.41 -11.61 10.16
C GLY A 80 5.56 -10.19 9.62
N ARG A 81 6.80 -9.71 9.45
CA ARG A 81 7.05 -8.32 9.07
C ARG A 81 7.58 -8.17 7.65
N MET A 82 7.16 -7.10 7.01
CA MET A 82 7.69 -6.68 5.73
C MET A 82 7.83 -5.16 5.73
N LEU A 83 8.95 -4.67 5.22
CA LEU A 83 9.19 -3.26 4.98
C LEU A 83 9.59 -3.07 3.52
N VAL A 84 8.89 -2.19 2.82
CA VAL A 84 9.24 -1.82 1.45
C VAL A 84 9.45 -0.32 1.37
N GLY A 85 10.48 0.09 0.63
CA GLY A 85 10.65 1.47 0.21
C GLY A 85 9.79 1.74 -1.00
N MET A 86 9.36 2.98 -1.15
CA MET A 86 8.53 3.43 -2.26
C MET A 86 9.22 4.60 -2.94
N THR A 87 9.28 4.58 -4.28
CA THR A 87 9.82 5.66 -5.10
C THR A 87 8.95 5.88 -6.32
N GLY A 88 9.02 7.07 -6.90
CA GLY A 88 8.23 7.45 -8.06
C GLY A 88 7.19 8.49 -7.70
N ASP A 89 5.95 8.30 -8.14
CA ASP A 89 4.87 9.24 -7.81
C ASP A 89 4.59 9.31 -6.31
N LEU A 90 4.92 8.25 -5.58
CA LEU A 90 4.90 8.21 -4.12
C LEU A 90 6.29 7.87 -3.63
N GLU A 91 6.79 8.64 -2.66
CA GLU A 91 8.09 8.36 -2.04
C GLU A 91 7.94 8.20 -0.53
N GLY A 92 8.54 7.14 0.00
CA GLY A 92 8.49 6.85 1.42
C GLY A 92 8.63 5.36 1.69
N PHE A 93 7.79 4.85 2.58
CA PHE A 93 7.83 3.43 2.92
C PHE A 93 6.46 2.90 3.31
N CYS A 94 6.34 1.59 3.24
CA CYS A 94 5.19 0.85 3.74
C CYS A 94 5.67 -0.31 4.61
N ARG A 95 5.16 -0.37 5.83
CA ARG A 95 5.45 -1.46 6.77
C ARG A 95 4.19 -2.29 6.97
N SER A 96 4.33 -3.60 6.86
CA SER A 96 3.23 -4.53 7.09
C SER A 96 3.63 -5.52 8.17
N THR A 97 2.70 -5.81 9.08
CA THR A 97 2.90 -6.81 10.14
C THR A 97 1.69 -7.73 10.18
N VAL A 98 1.94 -9.02 10.03
CA VAL A 98 0.93 -10.07 10.09
C VAL A 98 0.94 -10.66 11.49
N VAL A 99 -0.20 -10.59 12.18
CA VAL A 99 -0.33 -11.07 13.56
C VAL A 99 -1.41 -12.15 13.59
N ALA A 100 -1.02 -13.38 13.98
CA ALA A 100 -1.96 -14.48 14.11
C ALA A 100 -2.94 -14.23 15.27
N ARG A 101 -4.20 -14.57 15.05
CA ARG A 101 -5.28 -14.45 16.04
C ARG A 101 -5.97 -15.80 16.18
N PRO A 102 -6.77 -16.03 17.26
CA PRO A 102 -7.45 -17.32 17.46
C PRO A 102 -8.35 -17.73 16.29
N ARG A 103 -8.94 -16.79 15.57
CA ARG A 103 -9.88 -17.08 14.47
C ARG A 103 -9.45 -16.42 13.16
N GLY A 104 -8.17 -16.25 12.94
CA GLY A 104 -7.70 -15.65 11.70
C GLY A 104 -6.43 -14.86 11.91
N VAL A 105 -6.37 -13.70 11.29
CA VAL A 105 -5.17 -12.89 11.25
C VAL A 105 -5.53 -11.41 11.22
N THR A 106 -4.66 -10.60 11.81
CA THR A 106 -4.70 -9.15 11.66
C THR A 106 -3.48 -8.72 10.87
N LEU A 107 -3.70 -7.96 9.80
CA LEU A 107 -2.64 -7.35 9.01
C LEU A 107 -2.63 -5.85 9.33
N GLN A 108 -1.54 -5.40 9.94
CA GLN A 108 -1.33 -3.99 10.25
C GLN A 108 -0.47 -3.37 9.18
N ILE A 109 -0.95 -2.29 8.57
CA ILE A 109 -0.26 -1.61 7.47
C ILE A 109 -0.02 -0.17 7.89
N THR A 110 1.23 0.26 7.91
CA THR A 110 1.62 1.65 8.15
C THR A 110 2.35 2.16 6.93
N GLN A 111 1.94 3.31 6.44
CA GLN A 111 2.49 3.90 5.24
C GLN A 111 2.78 5.37 5.48
N GLU A 112 4.00 5.79 5.16
CA GLU A 112 4.37 7.20 5.15
C GLU A 112 4.91 7.52 3.77
N VAL A 113 4.26 8.47 3.08
CA VAL A 113 4.60 8.81 1.72
C VAL A 113 4.51 10.31 1.47
N VAL A 114 5.35 10.76 0.55
CA VAL A 114 5.27 12.09 -0.04
C VAL A 114 4.76 11.90 -1.47
N VAL A 115 3.74 12.65 -1.83
CA VAL A 115 3.18 12.61 -3.19
C VAL A 115 4.03 13.51 -4.08
N ASN A 116 4.65 12.93 -5.11
CA ASN A 116 5.51 13.64 -6.04
C ASN A 116 4.81 14.05 -7.33
N LYS A 117 3.62 13.51 -7.57
CA LYS A 117 2.86 13.86 -8.77
C LYS A 117 2.51 15.34 -8.74
N ARG A 118 3.03 16.10 -9.72
CA ARG A 118 2.97 17.55 -9.74
C ARG A 118 1.55 18.10 -9.58
N LEU A 119 0.60 17.50 -10.28
CA LEU A 119 -0.80 17.93 -10.20
C LEU A 119 -1.34 17.82 -8.77
N LEU A 120 -1.07 16.70 -8.09
CA LEU A 120 -1.54 16.49 -6.73
C LEU A 120 -0.86 17.42 -5.75
N ARG A 121 0.43 17.73 -5.97
CA ARG A 121 1.16 18.68 -5.12
C ARG A 121 0.61 20.10 -5.26
N MET A 122 0.29 20.51 -6.48
CA MET A 122 -0.28 21.84 -6.72
C MET A 122 -1.64 22.02 -6.10
N LEU A 123 -2.43 20.93 -6.03
CA LEU A 123 -3.79 20.94 -5.50
C LEU A 123 -3.86 20.45 -4.05
N ALA A 124 -2.70 20.22 -3.39
CA ALA A 124 -2.64 19.53 -2.11
C ALA A 124 -3.59 20.08 -1.02
N PRO A 125 -3.71 21.41 -0.80
CA PRO A 125 -4.60 21.92 0.23
C PRO A 125 -6.08 21.56 -0.01
N VAL A 126 -6.50 21.54 -1.28
CA VAL A 126 -7.88 21.22 -1.67
C VAL A 126 -8.06 19.71 -1.86
N ALA A 127 -7.06 19.05 -2.44
CA ALA A 127 -7.13 17.63 -2.78
C ALA A 127 -6.89 16.71 -1.58
N ARG A 128 -6.32 17.22 -0.50
CA ARG A 128 -5.90 16.39 0.64
C ARG A 128 -7.03 15.52 1.23
N PRO A 129 -8.21 16.07 1.58
CA PRO A 129 -9.30 15.23 2.09
C PRO A 129 -9.79 14.22 1.07
N VAL A 130 -9.81 14.60 -0.23
CA VAL A 130 -10.21 13.69 -1.31
C VAL A 130 -9.20 12.55 -1.44
N PHE A 131 -7.91 12.87 -1.40
CA PHE A 131 -6.86 11.86 -1.49
C PHE A 131 -6.93 10.87 -0.30
N ARG A 132 -7.17 11.39 0.89
CA ARG A 132 -7.32 10.54 2.10
C ARG A 132 -8.54 9.63 2.01
N ALA A 133 -9.68 10.17 1.58
CA ALA A 133 -10.89 9.39 1.41
C ALA A 133 -10.72 8.31 0.34
N ASN A 134 -10.04 8.64 -0.75
CA ASN A 134 -9.75 7.70 -1.82
C ASN A 134 -8.82 6.58 -1.34
N HIS A 135 -7.78 6.93 -0.58
CA HIS A 135 -6.87 5.95 0.01
C HIS A 135 -7.62 5.00 0.96
N TRP A 136 -8.48 5.55 1.80
CA TRP A 136 -9.31 4.74 2.70
C TRP A 136 -10.16 3.73 1.93
N ALA A 137 -10.84 4.20 0.89
CA ALA A 137 -11.69 3.33 0.07
C ALA A 137 -10.88 2.27 -0.67
N MET A 138 -9.70 2.64 -1.18
CA MET A 138 -8.79 1.74 -1.85
C MET A 138 -8.29 0.64 -0.91
N MET A 139 -7.92 0.99 0.31
CA MET A 139 -7.49 0.02 1.32
C MET A 139 -8.63 -0.93 1.70
N ARG A 140 -9.84 -0.41 1.79
CA ARG A 140 -11.02 -1.24 2.07
C ARG A 140 -11.29 -2.24 0.93
N ARG A 141 -11.18 -1.80 -0.31
CA ARG A 141 -11.30 -2.72 -1.46
C ARG A 141 -10.20 -3.76 -1.48
N GLY A 142 -8.99 -3.38 -1.07
CA GLY A 142 -7.87 -4.32 -0.93
C GLY A 142 -8.15 -5.39 0.11
N GLN A 143 -8.66 -5.01 1.27
CA GLN A 143 -9.04 -5.96 2.32
C GLN A 143 -10.10 -6.94 1.84
N GLN A 144 -11.15 -6.44 1.22
CA GLN A 144 -12.23 -7.27 0.70
C GLN A 144 -11.73 -8.23 -0.39
N GLY A 145 -10.88 -7.73 -1.28
CA GLY A 145 -10.29 -8.52 -2.34
C GLY A 145 -9.38 -9.63 -1.81
N LEU A 146 -8.55 -9.31 -0.85
CA LEU A 146 -7.66 -10.31 -0.23
C LEU A 146 -8.47 -11.39 0.49
N ARG A 147 -9.50 -10.98 1.20
CA ARG A 147 -10.39 -11.93 1.89
C ARG A 147 -11.02 -12.92 0.91
N ARG A 148 -11.50 -12.45 -0.23
CA ARG A 148 -12.08 -13.33 -1.26
C ARG A 148 -11.03 -14.22 -1.89
N PHE A 149 -9.86 -13.68 -2.16
CA PHE A 149 -8.77 -14.39 -2.82
C PHE A 149 -8.27 -15.55 -1.98
N LEU A 150 -8.25 -15.39 -0.66
CA LEU A 150 -7.76 -16.41 0.27
C LEU A 150 -8.85 -17.28 0.89
N SER A 151 -10.11 -17.02 0.58
CA SER A 151 -11.22 -17.81 1.11
C SER A 151 -11.48 -19.08 0.29
#